data_bcfef4617e91f18345c9bc5d51f67261
#
_entry.id   bcfef4617e91f18345c9bc5d51f67261
#
_cell.length_a   1.000
_cell.length_b   1.000
_cell.length_c   1.000
_cell.angle_alpha   90.00
_cell.angle_beta   90.00
_cell.angle_gamma   90.00
#
_symmetry.space_group_name_H-M   'P 1'
#
loop_
_entity.id
_entity.type
_entity.pdbx_description
1 polymer ?
#
loop_
_entity_poly.entity_id
_entity_poly.type
_entity_poly.pdbx_seq_one_letter_code
_entity_poly.pdbx_strand_id
1 'polypeptide(L)'
;MNKILGIIILCLLLSSNTFAESEKCKSLPKYSNLWYYNKCDEEKSLKTKKVKTWKNRQIPEEYHNPNLETLRYHFLSYNKRGERDKKFYTKPSSQPTALKFNLQKEPKIIKKISKKMQSTGLISYLMYEDGEIVIDQLSPPERFGDLIDNDTMIYSMSLGKSLGGYLMGHAICKGYINSLSSTLADWPIVKGTLLETATVQDLINASTGDQKYIWNNQLDSGRDIGDLTIASITKKELANTKPGKKRFNYSQFSPNVALNYISFKTGHKFNSFINDVLKDHVGLAAKLRFNGSGVESKGVIQSNFKATRYDTLRIGIAILNDWNSDTCIGNYLKDVYANRVSKGAFNVGDGYSQSYAGFFHTNYPGISDTVMGMDGYGGIGLLINFDDNRIVYTHAVHRNYNYKSLVLKAIDKGKF
;
A
#
# COMPACT_ATOMS: atom_id res chain seq x y z
N MET A 1 -8.50 -60.51 -27.89
CA MET A 1 -8.56 -59.16 -28.52
C MET A 1 -9.45 -58.15 -27.78
N ASN A 2 -10.32 -58.52 -26.85
CA ASN A 2 -11.28 -57.59 -26.23
C ASN A 2 -10.81 -56.84 -24.99
N LYS A 3 -9.63 -57.09 -24.45
CA LYS A 3 -9.09 -56.35 -23.28
C LYS A 3 -8.26 -55.11 -23.66
N ILE A 4 -7.69 -55.10 -24.87
CA ILE A 4 -6.87 -53.95 -25.35
C ILE A 4 -7.76 -52.77 -25.81
N LEU A 5 -8.96 -53.09 -26.35
CA LEU A 5 -9.93 -52.07 -26.80
C LEU A 5 -10.49 -51.28 -25.64
N GLY A 6 -10.71 -51.90 -24.47
CA GLY A 6 -11.22 -51.24 -23.27
C GLY A 6 -10.27 -50.24 -22.65
N ILE A 7 -8.95 -50.50 -22.73
CA ILE A 7 -7.89 -49.61 -22.19
C ILE A 7 -7.73 -48.38 -23.07
N ILE A 8 -7.85 -48.50 -24.39
CA ILE A 8 -7.74 -47.39 -25.34
C ILE A 8 -8.95 -46.45 -25.21
N ILE A 9 -10.16 -46.97 -24.97
CA ILE A 9 -11.34 -46.16 -24.77
C ILE A 9 -11.28 -45.43 -23.42
N LEU A 10 -10.71 -46.05 -22.37
CA LEU A 10 -10.56 -45.42 -21.06
C LEU A 10 -9.45 -44.33 -21.09
N CYS A 11 -8.37 -44.53 -21.86
CA CYS A 11 -7.35 -43.50 -22.06
C CYS A 11 -7.85 -42.32 -22.91
N LEU A 12 -8.76 -42.55 -23.86
CA LEU A 12 -9.34 -41.46 -24.67
C LEU A 12 -10.41 -40.68 -23.89
N LEU A 13 -11.06 -41.29 -22.89
CA LEU A 13 -12.00 -40.59 -22.00
C LEU A 13 -11.30 -39.78 -20.91
N LEU A 14 -10.00 -40.08 -20.59
CA LEU A 14 -9.21 -39.32 -19.65
C LEU A 14 -8.44 -38.14 -20.28
N SER A 15 -8.39 -38.06 -21.61
CA SER A 15 -7.67 -36.99 -22.33
C SER A 15 -8.55 -35.82 -22.79
N SER A 16 -9.87 -35.86 -22.55
CA SER A 16 -10.82 -34.82 -22.97
C SER A 16 -11.41 -34.00 -21.81
N ASN A 17 -10.70 -33.90 -20.68
CA ASN A 17 -11.01 -32.84 -19.74
C ASN A 17 -10.47 -31.49 -20.25
N THR A 18 -10.91 -31.04 -21.41
CA THR A 18 -11.01 -29.64 -21.72
C THR A 18 -12.10 -29.10 -20.81
N PHE A 19 -11.72 -28.49 -19.70
CA PHE A 19 -12.66 -27.72 -18.88
C PHE A 19 -13.34 -26.70 -19.78
N ALA A 20 -14.59 -26.96 -20.14
CA ALA A 20 -15.40 -25.99 -20.85
C ALA A 20 -15.55 -24.77 -19.93
N GLU A 21 -15.19 -23.59 -20.42
CA GLU A 21 -15.46 -22.32 -19.75
C GLU A 21 -16.93 -22.31 -19.30
N SER A 22 -17.21 -22.07 -18.02
CA SER A 22 -18.58 -22.13 -17.52
C SER A 22 -19.44 -21.17 -18.33
N GLU A 23 -20.71 -21.54 -18.62
CA GLU A 23 -21.59 -20.68 -19.41
C GLU A 23 -21.72 -19.27 -18.83
N LYS A 24 -21.63 -19.17 -17.51
CA LYS A 24 -21.59 -17.88 -16.79
C LYS A 24 -20.37 -17.04 -17.17
N CYS A 25 -19.21 -17.65 -17.35
CA CYS A 25 -17.99 -16.93 -17.73
C CYS A 25 -18.01 -16.48 -19.20
N LYS A 26 -18.68 -17.24 -20.07
CA LYS A 26 -18.85 -16.86 -21.49
C LYS A 26 -19.75 -15.65 -21.68
N SER A 27 -20.74 -15.46 -20.79
CA SER A 27 -21.69 -14.34 -20.84
C SER A 27 -21.15 -13.04 -20.25
N LEU A 28 -20.02 -13.08 -19.55
CA LEU A 28 -19.44 -11.91 -18.92
C LEU A 28 -18.39 -11.25 -19.82
N PRO A 29 -18.33 -9.90 -19.86
CA PRO A 29 -17.25 -9.23 -20.57
C PRO A 29 -15.90 -9.72 -20.03
N LYS A 30 -15.07 -10.29 -20.89
CA LYS A 30 -13.74 -10.79 -20.54
C LYS A 30 -12.96 -9.69 -19.82
N TYR A 31 -12.31 -10.06 -18.71
CA TYR A 31 -11.52 -9.15 -17.87
C TYR A 31 -12.34 -8.09 -17.12
N SER A 32 -13.67 -8.12 -17.12
CA SER A 32 -14.50 -7.29 -16.23
C SER A 32 -14.34 -7.70 -14.77
N ASN A 33 -14.64 -6.78 -13.85
CA ASN A 33 -14.66 -7.10 -12.41
C ASN A 33 -15.59 -8.27 -12.10
N LEU A 34 -16.72 -8.38 -12.81
CA LEU A 34 -17.66 -9.48 -12.67
C LEU A 34 -17.08 -10.82 -13.15
N TRP A 35 -16.32 -10.80 -14.24
CA TRP A 35 -15.63 -11.97 -14.79
C TRP A 35 -14.61 -12.52 -13.79
N TYR A 36 -13.81 -11.64 -13.16
CA TYR A 36 -12.87 -12.04 -12.11
C TYR A 36 -13.56 -12.40 -10.79
N TYR A 37 -14.62 -11.71 -10.42
CA TYR A 37 -15.40 -12.05 -9.23
C TYR A 37 -15.95 -13.48 -9.31
N ASN A 38 -16.33 -13.94 -10.51
CA ASN A 38 -16.78 -15.29 -10.76
C ASN A 38 -15.63 -16.28 -11.03
N LYS A 39 -14.38 -15.87 -10.79
CA LYS A 39 -13.18 -16.71 -10.94
C LYS A 39 -12.98 -17.28 -12.35
N CYS A 40 -13.44 -16.59 -13.36
CA CYS A 40 -13.35 -17.02 -14.75
C CYS A 40 -11.90 -17.04 -15.29
N ASP A 41 -10.93 -16.52 -14.53
CA ASP A 41 -9.49 -16.58 -14.76
C ASP A 41 -8.82 -17.84 -14.18
N GLU A 42 -9.51 -18.63 -13.35
CA GLU A 42 -8.92 -19.81 -12.70
C GLU A 42 -8.57 -20.93 -13.70
N GLU A 43 -9.29 -21.02 -14.81
CA GLU A 43 -8.95 -21.96 -15.88
C GLU A 43 -7.59 -21.70 -16.54
N LYS A 44 -7.18 -20.42 -16.64
CA LYS A 44 -5.85 -20.07 -17.14
C LYS A 44 -4.76 -20.25 -16.08
N SER A 45 -5.08 -20.05 -14.81
CA SER A 45 -4.12 -20.22 -13.71
C SER A 45 -3.69 -21.67 -13.51
N LEU A 46 -4.54 -22.62 -13.86
CA LEU A 46 -4.21 -24.06 -13.82
C LEU A 46 -3.28 -24.49 -14.96
N LYS A 47 -3.30 -23.82 -16.11
CA LYS A 47 -2.39 -24.09 -17.23
C LYS A 47 -1.00 -23.52 -17.03
N THR A 48 -0.86 -22.51 -16.20
CA THR A 48 0.46 -21.95 -15.83
C THR A 48 0.95 -22.59 -14.54
N LYS A 49 1.50 -23.80 -14.61
CA LYS A 49 2.28 -24.41 -13.50
C LYS A 49 3.36 -23.47 -12.92
N LYS A 50 3.57 -22.31 -13.50
CA LYS A 50 4.51 -21.24 -13.15
C LYS A 50 4.03 -20.32 -12.03
N VAL A 51 2.77 -20.35 -11.63
CA VAL A 51 2.24 -19.56 -10.48
C VAL A 51 2.90 -19.95 -9.14
N LYS A 52 3.58 -21.09 -9.06
CA LYS A 52 4.35 -21.47 -7.86
C LYS A 52 5.53 -20.53 -7.54
N THR A 53 6.04 -19.78 -8.50
CA THR A 53 7.14 -18.80 -8.29
C THR A 53 6.68 -17.51 -7.60
N TRP A 54 5.39 -17.28 -7.51
CA TRP A 54 4.79 -16.16 -6.75
C TRP A 54 4.97 -16.25 -5.23
N LYS A 55 5.45 -17.37 -4.70
CA LYS A 55 5.75 -17.47 -3.26
C LYS A 55 6.67 -16.36 -2.76
N ASN A 56 7.55 -15.84 -3.62
CA ASN A 56 8.52 -14.81 -3.27
C ASN A 56 8.12 -13.41 -3.73
N ARG A 57 6.89 -13.19 -4.25
CA ARG A 57 6.41 -11.90 -4.77
C ARG A 57 7.34 -11.29 -5.84
N GLN A 58 8.22 -12.08 -6.42
CA GLN A 58 9.04 -11.68 -7.55
C GLN A 58 8.25 -11.96 -8.83
N ILE A 59 8.17 -10.97 -9.69
CA ILE A 59 7.65 -11.18 -11.04
C ILE A 59 8.68 -12.03 -11.75
N PRO A 60 8.30 -13.18 -12.34
CA PRO A 60 9.23 -14.02 -13.06
C PRO A 60 9.99 -13.22 -14.11
N GLU A 61 11.24 -13.56 -14.35
CA GLU A 61 12.15 -12.81 -15.22
C GLU A 61 11.60 -12.70 -16.65
N GLU A 62 10.88 -13.70 -17.12
CA GLU A 62 10.14 -13.72 -18.38
C GLU A 62 9.01 -12.66 -18.49
N TYR A 63 8.64 -12.03 -17.36
CA TYR A 63 7.66 -10.96 -17.30
C TYR A 63 8.29 -9.58 -17.05
N HIS A 64 9.60 -9.45 -17.18
CA HIS A 64 10.29 -8.16 -17.07
C HIS A 64 9.84 -7.16 -18.15
N ASN A 65 9.40 -7.67 -19.30
CA ASN A 65 8.66 -6.92 -20.30
C ASN A 65 7.23 -7.49 -20.39
N PRO A 66 6.39 -7.27 -19.37
CA PRO A 66 5.10 -7.91 -19.30
C PRO A 66 4.21 -7.43 -20.46
N ASN A 67 3.58 -8.38 -21.10
CA ASN A 67 2.53 -8.06 -22.05
C ASN A 67 1.28 -7.53 -21.32
N LEU A 68 0.34 -7.00 -22.07
CA LEU A 68 -0.87 -6.39 -21.51
C LEU A 68 -1.70 -7.37 -20.68
N GLU A 69 -1.75 -8.63 -21.05
CA GLU A 69 -2.50 -9.67 -20.33
C GLU A 69 -1.90 -9.91 -18.93
N THR A 70 -0.58 -10.00 -18.82
CA THR A 70 0.09 -10.17 -17.51
C THR A 70 -0.07 -8.93 -16.64
N LEU A 71 -0.03 -7.73 -17.20
CA LEU A 71 -0.26 -6.50 -16.44
C LEU A 71 -1.69 -6.42 -15.89
N ARG A 72 -2.69 -6.76 -16.70
CA ARG A 72 -4.10 -6.84 -16.28
C ARG A 72 -4.28 -7.86 -15.16
N TYR A 73 -3.69 -9.04 -15.31
CA TYR A 73 -3.72 -10.06 -14.27
C TYR A 73 -3.12 -9.56 -12.96
N HIS A 74 -1.98 -8.90 -13.00
CA HIS A 74 -1.33 -8.33 -11.81
C HIS A 74 -2.21 -7.29 -11.14
N PHE A 75 -2.72 -6.33 -11.89
CA PHE A 75 -3.61 -5.31 -11.36
C PHE A 75 -4.79 -5.92 -10.61
N LEU A 76 -5.45 -6.88 -11.22
CA LEU A 76 -6.61 -7.52 -10.64
C LEU A 76 -6.28 -8.41 -9.44
N SER A 77 -5.18 -9.15 -9.50
CA SER A 77 -4.75 -9.99 -8.38
C SER A 77 -4.39 -9.15 -7.16
N TYR A 78 -3.81 -7.97 -7.33
CA TYR A 78 -3.56 -7.04 -6.25
C TYR A 78 -4.86 -6.44 -5.71
N ASN A 79 -5.77 -6.05 -6.58
CA ASN A 79 -7.03 -5.48 -6.15
C ASN A 79 -7.97 -6.49 -5.46
N LYS A 80 -7.92 -7.78 -5.81
CA LYS A 80 -8.69 -8.84 -5.11
C LYS A 80 -8.27 -9.01 -3.64
N ARG A 81 -7.01 -8.75 -3.29
CA ARG A 81 -6.51 -8.97 -1.92
C ARG A 81 -7.23 -8.16 -0.84
N GLY A 82 -7.82 -7.02 -1.18
CA GLY A 82 -8.54 -6.17 -0.24
C GLY A 82 -10.05 -6.39 -0.18
N GLU A 83 -10.59 -7.46 -0.78
CA GLU A 83 -12.06 -7.68 -0.81
C GLU A 83 -12.58 -8.52 0.34
N ARG A 84 -11.70 -9.19 1.11
CA ARG A 84 -12.12 -10.17 2.13
C ARG A 84 -12.78 -9.55 3.35
N ASP A 85 -12.49 -8.28 3.70
CA ASP A 85 -13.15 -7.65 4.84
C ASP A 85 -13.46 -6.17 4.59
N LYS A 86 -14.74 -5.82 4.77
CA LYS A 86 -15.29 -4.51 4.44
C LYS A 86 -15.57 -3.65 5.68
N LYS A 87 -14.96 -3.96 6.83
CA LYS A 87 -15.37 -3.41 8.12
C LYS A 87 -14.66 -2.11 8.50
N PHE A 88 -13.43 -1.93 8.05
CA PHE A 88 -12.64 -0.74 8.38
C PHE A 88 -12.63 0.24 7.20
N TYR A 89 -13.49 1.27 7.25
CA TYR A 89 -13.66 2.18 6.13
C TYR A 89 -14.10 3.57 6.55
N THR A 90 -13.83 4.55 5.68
CA THR A 90 -14.37 5.90 5.78
C THR A 90 -15.63 6.06 4.94
N LYS A 91 -16.47 7.02 5.31
CA LYS A 91 -17.49 7.55 4.41
C LYS A 91 -16.85 8.62 3.50
N PRO A 92 -17.39 8.88 2.31
CA PRO A 92 -17.02 10.05 1.54
C PRO A 92 -17.30 11.35 2.33
N SER A 93 -16.49 12.37 2.13
CA SER A 93 -16.77 13.71 2.66
C SER A 93 -17.97 14.33 1.92
N SER A 94 -18.78 15.07 2.63
CA SER A 94 -19.83 15.92 2.02
C SER A 94 -19.24 17.14 1.32
N GLN A 95 -18.01 17.52 1.70
CA GLN A 95 -17.27 18.64 1.11
C GLN A 95 -15.83 18.15 0.83
N PRO A 96 -15.61 17.39 -0.24
CA PRO A 96 -14.29 16.90 -0.58
C PRO A 96 -13.32 18.04 -0.83
N THR A 97 -12.05 17.84 -0.43
CA THR A 97 -10.99 18.80 -0.78
C THR A 97 -10.94 18.98 -2.29
N ALA A 98 -11.18 20.19 -2.73
CA ALA A 98 -11.21 20.54 -4.15
C ALA A 98 -9.83 20.34 -4.77
N LEU A 99 -9.79 19.75 -5.96
CA LEU A 99 -8.60 19.62 -6.77
C LEU A 99 -8.67 20.67 -7.88
N LYS A 100 -7.69 21.54 -7.92
CA LYS A 100 -7.54 22.53 -9.00
C LYS A 100 -6.60 21.96 -10.06
N PHE A 101 -6.93 22.23 -11.32
CA PHE A 101 -6.17 21.73 -12.47
C PHE A 101 -5.61 22.89 -13.27
N ASN A 102 -4.31 22.88 -13.49
CA ASN A 102 -3.61 23.77 -14.40
C ASN A 102 -2.66 22.93 -15.25
N LEU A 103 -3.25 22.10 -16.11
CA LEU A 103 -2.53 21.07 -16.84
C LEU A 103 -1.50 21.69 -17.77
N GLN A 104 -0.24 21.36 -17.54
CA GLN A 104 0.87 21.78 -18.37
C GLN A 104 0.76 21.11 -19.73
N LYS A 105 0.88 21.92 -20.78
CA LYS A 105 0.95 21.46 -22.17
C LYS A 105 2.41 21.24 -22.62
N GLU A 106 3.27 20.77 -21.69
CA GLU A 106 4.67 20.48 -22.00
C GLU A 106 4.79 19.18 -22.79
N PRO A 107 4.99 19.22 -24.12
CA PRO A 107 4.91 18.02 -24.96
C PRO A 107 5.97 16.99 -24.60
N LYS A 108 7.13 17.41 -24.10
CA LYS A 108 8.27 16.52 -23.84
C LYS A 108 8.03 15.59 -22.64
N ILE A 109 7.64 16.13 -21.46
CA ILE A 109 7.42 15.30 -20.28
C ILE A 109 6.17 14.43 -20.43
N ILE A 110 5.07 14.98 -20.90
CA ILE A 110 3.82 14.23 -21.13
C ILE A 110 4.08 13.12 -22.13
N LYS A 111 4.78 13.39 -23.23
CA LYS A 111 5.18 12.38 -24.21
C LYS A 111 6.03 11.27 -23.59
N LYS A 112 6.96 11.62 -22.69
CA LYS A 112 7.80 10.64 -21.98
C LYS A 112 6.97 9.76 -21.03
N ILE A 113 6.05 10.36 -20.26
CA ILE A 113 5.16 9.64 -19.35
C ILE A 113 4.24 8.72 -20.18
N SER A 114 3.58 9.23 -21.21
CA SER A 114 2.70 8.46 -22.10
C SER A 114 3.43 7.28 -22.75
N LYS A 115 4.67 7.48 -23.23
CA LYS A 115 5.49 6.40 -23.74
C LYS A 115 5.77 5.33 -22.69
N LYS A 116 6.05 5.74 -21.43
CA LYS A 116 6.24 4.80 -20.33
C LYS A 116 4.95 4.07 -20.00
N MET A 117 3.81 4.75 -20.00
CA MET A 117 2.51 4.11 -19.80
C MET A 117 2.20 3.06 -20.86
N GLN A 118 2.56 3.32 -22.12
CA GLN A 118 2.34 2.37 -23.21
C GLN A 118 3.23 1.13 -23.14
N SER A 119 4.45 1.27 -22.66
CA SER A 119 5.48 0.23 -22.73
C SER A 119 5.80 -0.47 -21.39
N THR A 120 5.23 0.00 -20.26
CA THR A 120 5.55 -0.51 -18.93
C THR A 120 4.30 -0.77 -18.11
N GLY A 121 4.48 -1.15 -16.83
CA GLY A 121 3.40 -1.31 -15.86
C GLY A 121 2.84 -0.02 -15.27
N LEU A 122 3.28 1.17 -15.74
CA LEU A 122 2.78 2.45 -15.25
C LEU A 122 1.32 2.66 -15.65
N ILE A 123 0.47 2.93 -14.67
CA ILE A 123 -0.98 3.09 -14.84
C ILE A 123 -1.38 4.55 -14.69
N SER A 124 -0.87 5.21 -13.63
CA SER A 124 -1.26 6.58 -13.28
C SER A 124 -0.03 7.40 -12.91
N TYR A 125 -0.02 8.65 -13.32
CA TYR A 125 0.95 9.65 -12.92
C TYR A 125 0.24 10.97 -12.64
N LEU A 126 0.41 11.50 -11.43
CA LEU A 126 -0.07 12.82 -11.04
C LEU A 126 1.11 13.64 -10.53
N MET A 127 1.15 14.91 -10.90
CA MET A 127 2.02 15.89 -10.29
C MET A 127 1.20 17.08 -9.83
N TYR A 128 1.35 17.40 -8.56
CA TYR A 128 0.76 18.56 -7.91
C TYR A 128 1.89 19.52 -7.54
N GLU A 129 1.72 20.78 -7.81
CA GLU A 129 2.69 21.84 -7.56
C GLU A 129 1.95 23.14 -7.26
N ASP A 130 2.32 23.82 -6.18
CA ASP A 130 1.79 25.13 -5.78
C ASP A 130 0.24 25.23 -5.77
N GLY A 131 -0.42 24.20 -5.28
CA GLY A 131 -1.89 24.22 -5.12
C GLY A 131 -2.66 23.63 -6.28
N GLU A 132 -2.01 23.19 -7.37
CA GLU A 132 -2.68 22.75 -8.58
C GLU A 132 -2.12 21.43 -9.10
N ILE A 133 -2.95 20.63 -9.74
CA ILE A 133 -2.52 19.45 -10.52
C ILE A 133 -1.99 19.96 -11.86
N VAL A 134 -0.69 19.83 -12.07
CA VAL A 134 -0.01 20.29 -13.29
C VAL A 134 0.21 19.17 -14.31
N ILE A 135 0.26 17.91 -13.86
CA ILE A 135 0.31 16.72 -14.72
C ILE A 135 -0.72 15.72 -14.23
N ASP A 136 -1.56 15.26 -15.14
CA ASP A 136 -2.56 14.22 -14.91
C ASP A 136 -2.56 13.25 -16.09
N GLN A 137 -2.00 12.07 -15.86
CA GLN A 137 -1.92 11.03 -16.87
C GLN A 137 -2.47 9.72 -16.33
N LEU A 138 -3.31 9.09 -17.10
CA LEU A 138 -3.85 7.76 -16.87
C LEU A 138 -3.54 6.85 -18.05
N SER A 139 -3.30 5.58 -17.80
CA SER A 139 -3.06 4.60 -18.86
C SER A 139 -4.20 4.61 -19.87
N PRO A 140 -3.91 4.63 -21.18
CA PRO A 140 -4.94 4.76 -22.19
C PRO A 140 -5.90 3.55 -22.17
N PRO A 141 -7.18 3.76 -22.56
CA PRO A 141 -8.22 2.72 -22.48
C PRO A 141 -7.88 1.43 -23.25
N GLU A 142 -7.11 1.53 -24.32
CA GLU A 142 -6.68 0.39 -25.15
C GLU A 142 -5.89 -0.65 -24.37
N ARG A 143 -5.30 -0.24 -23.23
CA ARG A 143 -4.48 -1.12 -22.40
C ARG A 143 -5.29 -1.86 -21.35
N PHE A 144 -6.08 -1.17 -20.56
CA PHE A 144 -6.77 -1.73 -19.41
C PHE A 144 -8.29 -1.72 -19.59
N GLY A 145 -8.83 -1.07 -20.64
CA GLY A 145 -10.26 -0.97 -20.86
C GLY A 145 -10.98 -0.38 -19.64
N ASP A 146 -12.10 -1.00 -19.30
CA ASP A 146 -12.94 -0.58 -18.16
C ASP A 146 -12.37 -0.93 -16.78
N LEU A 147 -11.16 -1.51 -16.73
CA LEU A 147 -10.55 -1.90 -15.46
C LEU A 147 -10.01 -0.72 -14.66
N ILE A 148 -9.72 0.40 -15.33
CA ILE A 148 -9.03 1.55 -14.74
C ILE A 148 -9.64 2.85 -15.27
N ASP A 149 -10.15 3.62 -14.34
CA ASP A 149 -10.61 5.00 -14.51
C ASP A 149 -10.20 5.84 -13.28
N ASN A 150 -10.71 7.06 -13.19
CA ASN A 150 -10.43 7.94 -12.06
C ASN A 150 -11.08 7.48 -10.75
N ASP A 151 -12.15 6.72 -10.83
CA ASP A 151 -12.93 6.23 -9.68
C ASP A 151 -12.50 4.81 -9.26
N THR A 152 -11.58 4.22 -9.98
CA THR A 152 -11.07 2.88 -9.68
C THR A 152 -10.37 2.87 -8.33
N MET A 153 -10.85 1.99 -7.45
CA MET A 153 -10.28 1.77 -6.13
C MET A 153 -9.00 0.94 -6.24
N ILE A 154 -7.86 1.58 -6.02
CA ILE A 154 -6.54 0.98 -6.21
C ILE A 154 -5.96 0.55 -4.86
N TYR A 155 -5.32 -0.61 -4.83
CA TYR A 155 -4.70 -1.17 -3.64
C TYR A 155 -3.36 -0.49 -3.33
N SER A 156 -3.22 0.07 -2.13
CA SER A 156 -2.08 0.92 -1.73
C SER A 156 -0.77 0.17 -1.55
N MET A 157 -0.80 -1.15 -1.38
CA MET A 157 0.37 -1.89 -0.92
C MET A 157 1.00 -1.25 0.33
N SER A 158 2.32 -1.19 0.41
CA SER A 158 3.03 -0.63 1.57
C SER A 158 2.91 0.89 1.72
N LEU A 159 2.42 1.62 0.73
CA LEU A 159 2.09 3.05 0.85
C LEU A 159 1.15 3.30 2.06
N GLY A 160 0.27 2.34 2.36
CA GLY A 160 -0.61 2.43 3.52
C GLY A 160 0.08 2.44 4.88
N LYS A 161 1.36 2.02 4.97
CA LYS A 161 2.13 2.12 6.22
C LYS A 161 2.30 3.59 6.62
N SER A 162 2.66 4.43 5.68
CA SER A 162 2.86 5.87 5.90
C SER A 162 1.55 6.55 6.30
N LEU A 163 0.41 6.13 5.73
CA LEU A 163 -0.89 6.60 6.21
C LEU A 163 -1.11 6.20 7.68
N GLY A 164 -0.66 5.01 8.10
CA GLY A 164 -0.67 4.60 9.51
C GLY A 164 0.14 5.53 10.42
N GLY A 165 1.29 6.01 9.95
CA GLY A 165 2.11 7.00 10.64
C GLY A 165 1.42 8.36 10.77
N TYR A 166 0.78 8.82 9.70
CA TYR A 166 -0.01 10.05 9.72
C TYR A 166 -1.21 9.96 10.68
N LEU A 167 -1.92 8.83 10.67
CA LEU A 167 -3.01 8.57 11.63
C LEU A 167 -2.51 8.52 13.09
N MET A 168 -1.28 8.06 13.33
CA MET A 168 -0.67 8.10 14.66
C MET A 168 -0.50 9.53 15.16
N GLY A 169 -0.08 10.45 14.30
CA GLY A 169 -0.01 11.87 14.63
C GLY A 169 -1.36 12.45 15.03
N HIS A 170 -2.40 12.16 14.28
CA HIS A 170 -3.75 12.58 14.64
C HIS A 170 -4.24 11.95 15.94
N ALA A 171 -3.87 10.70 16.26
CA ALA A 171 -4.21 10.08 17.54
C ALA A 171 -3.51 10.78 18.71
N ILE A 172 -2.28 11.24 18.52
CA ILE A 172 -1.56 12.06 19.50
C ILE A 172 -2.24 13.43 19.64
N CYS A 173 -2.47 14.12 18.55
CA CYS A 173 -3.04 15.46 18.57
C CYS A 173 -4.49 15.54 19.11
N LYS A 174 -5.24 14.44 19.00
CA LYS A 174 -6.58 14.31 19.60
C LYS A 174 -6.53 13.83 21.07
N GLY A 175 -5.34 13.63 21.64
CA GLY A 175 -5.17 13.22 23.05
C GLY A 175 -5.45 11.74 23.34
N TYR A 176 -5.62 10.90 22.33
CA TYR A 176 -5.77 9.45 22.55
C TYR A 176 -4.44 8.81 22.98
N ILE A 177 -3.33 9.35 22.51
CA ILE A 177 -1.96 8.94 22.83
C ILE A 177 -1.19 10.19 23.27
N ASN A 178 -0.44 10.11 24.37
CA ASN A 178 0.15 11.31 24.96
C ASN A 178 1.27 11.92 24.10
N SER A 179 2.17 11.11 23.54
CA SER A 179 3.32 11.60 22.78
C SER A 179 4.04 10.49 22.01
N LEU A 180 5.01 10.87 21.19
CA LEU A 180 5.93 9.95 20.53
C LEU A 180 6.78 9.13 21.51
N SER A 181 7.08 9.66 22.69
CA SER A 181 7.85 8.96 23.73
C SER A 181 7.01 8.02 24.61
N SER A 182 5.68 8.04 24.48
CA SER A 182 4.81 7.10 25.19
C SER A 182 5.13 5.66 24.80
N THR A 183 5.21 4.77 25.79
CA THR A 183 5.34 3.33 25.54
C THR A 183 3.99 2.70 25.27
N LEU A 184 3.99 1.47 24.74
CA LEU A 184 2.77 0.70 24.51
C LEU A 184 2.33 -0.09 25.76
N ALA A 185 2.94 0.14 26.93
CA ALA A 185 2.74 -0.65 28.15
C ALA A 185 1.29 -0.67 28.67
N ASP A 186 0.50 0.35 28.34
CA ASP A 186 -0.92 0.43 28.69
C ASP A 186 -1.81 -0.50 27.85
N TRP A 187 -1.27 -1.13 26.80
CA TRP A 187 -2.01 -2.07 25.97
C TRP A 187 -1.82 -3.51 26.47
N PRO A 188 -2.85 -4.16 27.03
CA PRO A 188 -2.68 -5.45 27.70
C PRO A 188 -2.08 -6.57 26.83
N ILE A 189 -2.28 -6.52 25.51
CA ILE A 189 -1.77 -7.58 24.61
C ILE A 189 -0.26 -7.58 24.44
N VAL A 190 0.43 -6.48 24.74
CA VAL A 190 1.89 -6.39 24.61
C VAL A 190 2.62 -6.74 25.91
N LYS A 191 1.89 -6.94 27.00
CA LYS A 191 2.46 -7.26 28.31
C LYS A 191 3.34 -8.50 28.24
N GLY A 192 4.55 -8.41 28.80
CA GLY A 192 5.55 -9.50 28.76
C GLY A 192 6.21 -9.70 27.40
N THR A 193 6.06 -8.77 26.48
CA THR A 193 6.72 -8.83 25.16
C THR A 193 7.69 -7.66 24.95
N LEU A 194 8.54 -7.74 23.94
CA LEU A 194 9.44 -6.65 23.56
C LEU A 194 8.70 -5.33 23.22
N LEU A 195 7.41 -5.39 22.88
CA LEU A 195 6.63 -4.21 22.55
C LEU A 195 6.16 -3.43 23.79
N GLU A 196 6.17 -4.03 24.97
CA GLU A 196 5.76 -3.36 26.20
C GLU A 196 6.61 -2.10 26.51
N THR A 197 7.90 -2.18 26.21
CA THR A 197 8.85 -1.08 26.42
C THR A 197 9.13 -0.26 25.17
N ALA A 198 8.56 -0.65 24.03
CA ALA A 198 8.71 0.10 22.79
C ALA A 198 7.94 1.42 22.87
N THR A 199 8.56 2.50 22.45
CA THR A 199 7.87 3.78 22.30
C THR A 199 7.06 3.85 21.01
N VAL A 200 6.11 4.76 20.94
CA VAL A 200 5.39 5.07 19.69
C VAL A 200 6.39 5.45 18.58
N GLN A 201 7.42 6.23 18.92
CA GLN A 201 8.50 6.60 17.98
C GLN A 201 9.25 5.36 17.45
N ASP A 202 9.63 4.43 18.33
CA ASP A 202 10.28 3.18 17.94
C ASP A 202 9.39 2.38 16.95
N LEU A 203 8.10 2.32 17.27
CA LEU A 203 7.13 1.58 16.47
C LEU A 203 6.98 2.15 15.06
N ILE A 204 6.76 3.47 14.95
CA ILE A 204 6.54 4.11 13.64
C ILE A 204 7.82 4.28 12.83
N ASN A 205 8.99 4.21 13.48
CA ASN A 205 10.29 4.16 12.81
C ASN A 205 10.72 2.73 12.44
N ALA A 206 9.86 1.73 12.72
CA ALA A 206 10.18 0.32 12.52
C ALA A 206 11.53 -0.06 13.18
N SER A 207 11.73 0.36 14.43
CA SER A 207 12.98 0.20 15.18
C SER A 207 12.78 -0.33 16.61
N THR A 208 11.77 -1.16 16.81
CA THR A 208 11.41 -1.74 18.10
C THR A 208 12.39 -2.78 18.65
N GLY A 209 13.40 -3.17 17.87
CA GLY A 209 14.35 -4.20 18.25
C GLY A 209 13.86 -5.64 18.04
N ASP A 210 12.89 -5.82 17.15
CA ASP A 210 12.20 -7.10 16.90
C ASP A 210 12.82 -7.96 15.78
N GLN A 211 14.01 -7.57 15.26
CA GLN A 211 14.65 -8.21 14.08
C GLN A 211 14.79 -9.73 14.19
N LYS A 212 15.08 -10.23 15.40
CA LYS A 212 15.24 -11.66 15.62
C LYS A 212 13.95 -12.43 15.37
N TYR A 213 12.81 -11.82 15.65
CA TYR A 213 11.51 -12.47 15.64
C TYR A 213 10.79 -12.32 14.32
N ILE A 214 10.88 -11.16 13.69
CA ILE A 214 10.19 -10.85 12.43
C ILE A 214 10.84 -11.57 11.24
N TRP A 215 12.17 -11.58 11.16
CA TRP A 215 12.89 -12.23 10.05
C TRP A 215 12.76 -13.75 10.05
N ASN A 216 12.61 -14.38 11.22
CA ASN A 216 12.52 -15.82 11.35
C ASN A 216 11.10 -16.35 11.29
N ASN A 217 10.09 -15.47 11.33
CA ASN A 217 8.70 -15.85 11.45
C ASN A 217 7.87 -15.36 10.27
N GLN A 218 6.78 -16.05 10.04
CA GLN A 218 5.79 -15.75 9.02
C GLN A 218 5.06 -14.41 9.24
N LEU A 219 5.32 -13.72 10.35
CA LEU A 219 4.78 -12.39 10.67
C LEU A 219 5.00 -11.36 9.56
N ASP A 220 6.07 -11.50 8.78
CA ASP A 220 6.37 -10.64 7.63
C ASP A 220 5.73 -11.13 6.32
N SER A 221 5.26 -12.38 6.27
CA SER A 221 4.77 -12.97 5.02
C SER A 221 3.47 -12.35 4.50
N GLY A 222 2.75 -11.62 5.35
CA GLY A 222 1.47 -10.99 5.04
C GLY A 222 0.35 -11.96 4.66
N ARG A 223 0.64 -13.27 4.65
CA ARG A 223 -0.34 -14.31 4.30
C ARG A 223 -1.09 -14.80 5.53
N ASP A 224 -0.38 -14.94 6.64
CA ASP A 224 -0.88 -15.60 7.83
C ASP A 224 -1.45 -14.60 8.85
N ILE A 225 -1.17 -13.29 8.67
CA ILE A 225 -1.76 -12.24 9.50
C ILE A 225 -3.27 -12.10 9.24
N GLY A 226 -3.76 -12.52 8.07
CA GLY A 226 -5.19 -12.43 7.72
C GLY A 226 -6.13 -13.21 8.64
N ASP A 227 -5.66 -14.31 9.20
CA ASP A 227 -6.46 -15.22 10.04
C ASP A 227 -6.11 -15.13 11.53
N LEU A 228 -5.03 -14.41 11.89
CA LEU A 228 -4.57 -14.24 13.25
C LEU A 228 -4.92 -12.85 13.78
N THR A 229 -5.37 -12.77 15.02
CA THR A 229 -5.55 -11.49 15.70
C THR A 229 -4.19 -10.92 16.13
N ILE A 230 -4.08 -9.60 16.25
CA ILE A 230 -2.86 -8.98 16.82
C ILE A 230 -2.55 -9.57 18.19
N ALA A 231 -3.57 -9.81 19.03
CA ALA A 231 -3.41 -10.43 20.34
C ALA A 231 -2.81 -11.83 20.24
N SER A 232 -3.27 -12.68 19.33
CA SER A 232 -2.76 -14.06 19.18
C SER A 232 -1.32 -14.08 18.67
N ILE A 233 -0.98 -13.20 17.72
CA ILE A 233 0.39 -13.07 17.20
C ILE A 233 1.32 -12.60 18.32
N THR A 234 0.95 -11.54 19.02
CA THR A 234 1.76 -10.98 20.11
C THR A 234 1.98 -11.98 21.21
N LYS A 235 0.93 -12.69 21.66
CA LYS A 235 1.01 -13.71 22.69
C LYS A 235 1.85 -14.92 22.27
N LYS A 236 1.66 -15.41 21.06
CA LYS A 236 2.30 -16.64 20.57
C LYS A 236 3.76 -16.42 20.21
N GLU A 237 4.05 -15.37 19.42
CA GLU A 237 5.34 -15.19 18.77
C GLU A 237 6.28 -14.28 19.57
N LEU A 238 5.73 -13.36 20.36
CA LEU A 238 6.51 -12.38 21.12
C LEU A 238 6.49 -12.57 22.63
N ALA A 239 5.77 -13.58 23.17
CA ALA A 239 5.74 -13.84 24.62
C ALA A 239 7.15 -14.07 25.16
N ASN A 240 7.46 -13.41 26.30
CA ASN A 240 8.76 -13.47 26.97
C ASN A 240 9.96 -13.01 26.11
N THR A 241 9.70 -12.26 25.04
CA THR A 241 10.76 -11.69 24.23
C THR A 241 11.29 -10.39 24.83
N LYS A 242 12.57 -10.11 24.56
CA LYS A 242 13.21 -8.84 24.94
C LYS A 242 13.63 -8.09 23.69
N PRO A 243 13.61 -6.76 23.70
CA PRO A 243 14.07 -5.98 22.56
C PRO A 243 15.55 -6.24 22.29
N GLY A 244 15.89 -6.43 21.03
CA GLY A 244 17.27 -6.40 20.56
C GLY A 244 17.75 -4.95 20.37
N LYS A 245 18.85 -4.79 19.60
CA LYS A 245 19.35 -3.46 19.26
C LYS A 245 18.29 -2.70 18.47
N LYS A 246 17.92 -1.50 18.93
CA LYS A 246 17.03 -0.59 18.22
C LYS A 246 17.70 -0.10 16.93
N ARG A 247 17.22 -0.58 15.79
CA ARG A 247 17.65 -0.19 14.45
C ARG A 247 16.50 -0.44 13.48
N PHE A 248 16.53 0.22 12.34
CA PHE A 248 15.52 0.03 11.30
C PHE A 248 15.40 -1.44 10.90
N ASN A 249 14.18 -1.94 10.90
CA ASN A 249 13.82 -3.27 10.41
C ASN A 249 12.44 -3.21 9.72
N TYR A 250 12.45 -3.19 8.40
CA TYR A 250 11.23 -3.08 7.62
C TYR A 250 10.36 -4.32 7.77
N SER A 251 9.13 -4.15 8.22
CA SER A 251 8.18 -5.24 8.38
C SER A 251 6.75 -4.83 8.01
N GLN A 252 5.88 -5.82 7.91
CA GLN A 252 4.44 -5.61 7.80
C GLN A 252 3.78 -5.57 9.19
N PHE A 253 4.47 -6.05 10.21
CA PHE A 253 3.92 -6.19 11.55
C PHE A 253 3.79 -4.85 12.27
N SER A 254 4.87 -4.06 12.34
CA SER A 254 4.88 -2.78 13.07
C SER A 254 3.76 -1.81 12.64
N PRO A 255 3.48 -1.59 11.35
CA PRO A 255 2.37 -0.73 10.95
C PRO A 255 0.99 -1.27 11.33
N ASN A 256 0.82 -2.61 11.31
CA ASN A 256 -0.42 -3.23 11.77
C ASN A 256 -0.58 -3.07 13.29
N VAL A 257 0.50 -3.23 14.06
CA VAL A 257 0.51 -2.94 15.51
C VAL A 257 0.09 -1.51 15.77
N ALA A 258 0.65 -0.53 15.03
CA ALA A 258 0.32 0.89 15.18
C ALA A 258 -1.18 1.16 14.99
N LEU A 259 -1.79 0.65 13.91
CA LEU A 259 -3.23 0.85 13.66
C LEU A 259 -4.12 0.18 14.72
N ASN A 260 -3.74 -1.01 15.17
CA ASN A 260 -4.49 -1.71 16.22
C ASN A 260 -4.30 -1.07 17.60
N TYR A 261 -3.14 -0.45 17.87
CA TYR A 261 -2.93 0.36 19.06
C TYR A 261 -3.80 1.63 19.03
N ILE A 262 -3.88 2.32 17.90
CA ILE A 262 -4.83 3.43 17.72
C ILE A 262 -6.27 2.96 17.99
N SER A 263 -6.67 1.80 17.43
CA SER A 263 -8.00 1.24 17.68
C SER A 263 -8.25 1.01 19.18
N PHE A 264 -7.28 0.44 19.90
CA PHE A 264 -7.35 0.26 21.36
C PHE A 264 -7.49 1.61 22.08
N LYS A 265 -6.64 2.58 21.77
CA LYS A 265 -6.63 3.92 22.39
C LYS A 265 -7.89 4.73 22.13
N THR A 266 -8.56 4.49 21.00
CA THR A 266 -9.85 5.11 20.68
C THR A 266 -11.06 4.34 21.27
N GLY A 267 -10.83 3.37 22.14
CA GLY A 267 -11.89 2.54 22.72
C GLY A 267 -12.57 1.66 21.68
N HIS A 268 -11.80 1.16 20.72
CA HIS A 268 -12.26 0.35 19.59
C HIS A 268 -13.24 1.07 18.65
N LYS A 269 -13.12 2.39 18.54
CA LYS A 269 -13.89 3.23 17.62
C LYS A 269 -13.06 3.68 16.41
N PHE A 270 -12.30 2.75 15.83
CA PHE A 270 -11.37 3.05 14.74
C PHE A 270 -12.08 3.69 13.52
N ASN A 271 -13.26 3.19 13.13
CA ASN A 271 -14.01 3.78 12.01
C ASN A 271 -14.42 5.23 12.28
N SER A 272 -14.83 5.56 13.51
CA SER A 272 -15.12 6.95 13.88
C SER A 272 -13.88 7.81 13.76
N PHE A 273 -12.76 7.35 14.33
CA PHE A 273 -11.49 8.06 14.30
C PHE A 273 -11.00 8.33 12.86
N ILE A 274 -11.03 7.31 11.98
CA ILE A 274 -10.60 7.53 10.59
C ILE A 274 -11.59 8.38 9.78
N ASN A 275 -12.87 8.43 10.13
CA ASN A 275 -13.78 9.38 9.52
C ASN A 275 -13.44 10.81 9.93
N ASP A 276 -13.17 11.08 11.22
CA ASP A 276 -12.74 12.41 11.67
C ASP A 276 -11.47 12.88 10.94
N VAL A 277 -10.53 11.98 10.67
CA VAL A 277 -9.27 12.32 10.00
C VAL A 277 -9.45 12.34 8.48
N LEU A 278 -9.86 11.22 7.88
CA LEU A 278 -9.77 11.05 6.43
C LEU A 278 -11.00 11.65 5.70
N LYS A 279 -12.19 11.57 6.30
CA LYS A 279 -13.38 12.16 5.72
C LYS A 279 -13.44 13.68 5.99
N ASP A 280 -13.24 14.10 7.25
CA ASP A 280 -13.51 15.48 7.66
C ASP A 280 -12.27 16.39 7.53
N HIS A 281 -11.06 15.92 7.89
CA HIS A 281 -9.84 16.71 7.78
C HIS A 281 -9.19 16.59 6.38
N VAL A 282 -8.97 15.38 5.86
CA VAL A 282 -8.38 15.18 4.52
C VAL A 282 -9.39 15.49 3.41
N GLY A 283 -10.68 15.30 3.64
CA GLY A 283 -11.72 15.56 2.66
C GLY A 283 -11.74 14.58 1.49
N LEU A 284 -11.71 13.25 1.76
CA LEU A 284 -11.78 12.24 0.71
C LEU A 284 -13.11 12.30 -0.04
N ALA A 285 -13.06 12.24 -1.37
CA ALA A 285 -14.25 12.24 -2.22
C ALA A 285 -14.92 10.85 -2.32
N ALA A 286 -14.15 9.78 -2.15
CA ALA A 286 -14.66 8.42 -2.19
C ALA A 286 -14.38 7.68 -0.86
N LYS A 287 -14.95 6.51 -0.75
CA LYS A 287 -14.77 5.62 0.40
C LYS A 287 -13.36 5.02 0.39
N LEU A 288 -12.53 5.29 1.40
CA LEU A 288 -11.30 4.56 1.63
C LEU A 288 -11.58 3.31 2.48
N ARG A 289 -10.92 2.18 2.18
CA ARG A 289 -11.07 0.93 2.91
C ARG A 289 -9.73 0.37 3.31
N PHE A 290 -9.55 0.16 4.63
CA PHE A 290 -8.43 -0.64 5.12
C PHE A 290 -8.72 -2.13 4.98
N ASN A 291 -7.66 -2.90 4.74
CA ASN A 291 -7.76 -4.35 4.92
C ASN A 291 -7.89 -4.68 6.40
N GLY A 292 -8.50 -5.82 6.67
CA GLY A 292 -8.62 -6.29 8.04
C GLY A 292 -9.51 -7.50 8.15
N SER A 293 -9.59 -8.06 9.34
CA SER A 293 -10.48 -9.17 9.66
C SER A 293 -11.13 -8.96 11.03
N GLY A 294 -12.29 -9.58 11.24
CA GLY A 294 -12.98 -9.51 12.50
C GLY A 294 -13.74 -8.19 12.74
N VAL A 295 -14.11 -7.93 13.98
CA VAL A 295 -14.74 -6.67 14.43
C VAL A 295 -13.71 -5.77 15.08
N GLU A 296 -13.98 -4.47 15.20
CA GLU A 296 -13.03 -3.48 15.72
C GLU A 296 -12.38 -3.88 17.06
N SER A 297 -13.13 -4.50 17.97
CA SER A 297 -12.63 -4.90 19.28
C SER A 297 -11.80 -6.19 19.31
N LYS A 298 -11.91 -7.03 18.28
CA LYS A 298 -11.26 -8.36 18.21
C LYS A 298 -10.60 -8.64 16.87
N GLY A 299 -10.67 -7.71 15.95
CA GLY A 299 -10.15 -7.87 14.60
C GLY A 299 -8.68 -7.47 14.48
N VAL A 300 -8.19 -7.59 13.27
CA VAL A 300 -6.87 -7.09 12.84
C VAL A 300 -7.08 -6.04 11.79
N ILE A 301 -6.60 -4.83 12.03
CA ILE A 301 -6.54 -3.76 11.06
C ILE A 301 -5.16 -3.84 10.40
N GLN A 302 -5.14 -3.96 9.08
CA GLN A 302 -3.91 -3.97 8.30
C GLN A 302 -3.67 -2.59 7.68
N SER A 303 -2.42 -2.21 7.55
CA SER A 303 -2.03 -0.90 7.04
C SER A 303 -2.35 -0.68 5.55
N ASN A 304 -2.53 -1.75 4.78
CA ASN A 304 -2.91 -1.61 3.38
C ASN A 304 -4.37 -1.13 3.24
N PHE A 305 -4.61 -0.26 2.29
CA PHE A 305 -5.93 0.27 2.01
C PHE A 305 -6.23 0.27 0.50
N LYS A 306 -7.48 0.59 0.15
CA LYS A 306 -7.92 0.93 -1.19
C LYS A 306 -8.46 2.35 -1.23
N ALA A 307 -8.05 3.12 -2.23
CA ALA A 307 -8.52 4.47 -2.50
C ALA A 307 -8.44 4.76 -4.00
N THR A 308 -9.10 5.82 -4.45
CA THR A 308 -8.93 6.32 -5.81
C THR A 308 -7.57 7.04 -5.94
N ARG A 309 -7.10 7.24 -7.18
CA ARG A 309 -5.87 7.98 -7.46
C ARG A 309 -5.92 9.41 -6.91
N TYR A 310 -7.06 10.07 -7.05
CA TYR A 310 -7.24 11.43 -6.55
C TYR A 310 -7.37 11.49 -5.03
N ASP A 311 -7.97 10.50 -4.39
CA ASP A 311 -8.03 10.46 -2.93
C ASP A 311 -6.66 10.14 -2.32
N THR A 312 -5.85 9.32 -2.99
CA THR A 312 -4.45 9.13 -2.60
C THR A 312 -3.66 10.44 -2.71
N LEU A 313 -3.91 11.25 -3.74
CA LEU A 313 -3.32 12.59 -3.85
C LEU A 313 -3.83 13.54 -2.74
N ARG A 314 -5.15 13.52 -2.40
CA ARG A 314 -5.70 14.32 -1.29
C ARG A 314 -5.03 14.02 0.04
N ILE A 315 -4.68 12.76 0.30
CA ILE A 315 -3.89 12.40 1.49
C ILE A 315 -2.52 13.11 1.45
N GLY A 316 -1.85 13.10 0.31
CA GLY A 316 -0.58 13.82 0.15
C GLY A 316 -0.71 15.32 0.33
N ILE A 317 -1.77 15.93 -0.22
CA ILE A 317 -2.06 17.38 -0.08
C ILE A 317 -2.33 17.73 1.40
N ALA A 318 -3.09 16.90 2.11
CA ALA A 318 -3.34 17.12 3.53
C ALA A 318 -2.04 17.07 4.36
N ILE A 319 -1.18 16.07 4.11
CA ILE A 319 0.13 15.96 4.77
C ILE A 319 1.01 17.19 4.46
N LEU A 320 1.02 17.66 3.21
CA LEU A 320 1.75 18.85 2.80
C LEU A 320 1.24 20.12 3.52
N ASN A 321 -0.07 20.31 3.55
CA ASN A 321 -0.71 21.45 4.21
C ASN A 321 -0.48 21.43 5.72
N ASP A 322 -0.59 20.25 6.34
CA ASP A 322 -0.33 20.09 7.78
C ASP A 322 1.12 20.40 8.11
N TRP A 323 2.08 19.92 7.32
CA TRP A 323 3.51 20.25 7.50
C TRP A 323 3.76 21.75 7.49
N ASN A 324 3.12 22.47 6.59
CA ASN A 324 3.26 23.91 6.43
C ASN A 324 2.45 24.73 7.47
N SER A 325 1.69 24.04 8.32
CA SER A 325 0.90 24.67 9.38
C SER A 325 1.62 24.68 10.72
N ASP A 326 1.27 25.64 11.57
CA ASP A 326 1.75 25.72 12.97
C ASP A 326 0.74 25.03 13.92
N THR A 327 0.34 23.82 13.55
CA THR A 327 -0.60 22.99 14.29
C THR A 327 0.09 21.82 14.98
N CYS A 328 -0.62 21.14 15.88
CA CYS A 328 -0.10 19.93 16.51
C CYS A 328 0.34 18.89 15.49
N ILE A 329 -0.43 18.66 14.42
CA ILE A 329 -0.08 17.66 13.41
C ILE A 329 1.12 18.11 12.56
N GLY A 330 1.25 19.41 12.28
CA GLY A 330 2.44 19.95 11.60
C GLY A 330 3.70 19.76 12.44
N ASN A 331 3.63 20.07 13.73
CA ASN A 331 4.74 19.85 14.66
C ASN A 331 5.09 18.36 14.79
N TYR A 332 4.08 17.48 14.88
CA TYR A 332 4.29 16.04 14.86
C TYR A 332 5.05 15.56 13.62
N LEU A 333 4.66 16.01 12.42
CA LEU A 333 5.35 15.62 11.19
C LEU A 333 6.81 16.07 11.17
N LYS A 334 7.09 17.30 11.63
CA LYS A 334 8.46 17.84 11.76
C LYS A 334 9.27 17.05 12.78
N ASP A 335 8.69 16.74 13.94
CA ASP A 335 9.36 15.92 14.98
C ASP A 335 9.66 14.51 14.48
N VAL A 336 8.73 13.89 13.78
CA VAL A 336 8.93 12.57 13.16
C VAL A 336 10.09 12.61 12.17
N TYR A 337 10.12 13.62 11.30
CA TYR A 337 11.19 13.77 10.32
C TYR A 337 12.55 14.03 10.99
N ALA A 338 12.60 14.86 12.03
CA ALA A 338 13.82 15.15 12.79
C ALA A 338 14.38 13.89 13.46
N ASN A 339 13.50 13.00 13.96
CA ASN A 339 13.87 11.75 14.64
C ASN A 339 13.92 10.54 13.69
N ARG A 340 14.19 10.76 12.40
CA ARG A 340 14.35 9.69 11.42
C ARG A 340 15.53 8.77 11.73
N VAL A 341 15.39 7.50 11.41
CA VAL A 341 16.44 6.50 11.60
C VAL A 341 17.07 6.12 10.27
N SER A 342 18.40 5.87 10.29
CA SER A 342 19.09 5.34 9.12
C SER A 342 18.64 3.93 8.81
N LYS A 343 18.41 3.61 7.54
CA LYS A 343 18.14 2.24 7.09
C LYS A 343 19.39 1.35 7.15
N GLY A 344 20.59 1.94 7.13
CA GLY A 344 21.84 1.19 7.22
C GLY A 344 21.93 0.03 6.24
N ALA A 345 22.42 -1.12 6.72
CA ALA A 345 22.51 -2.35 5.94
C ALA A 345 21.14 -2.99 5.62
N PHE A 346 20.08 -2.55 6.29
CA PHE A 346 18.69 -2.99 6.04
C PHE A 346 17.96 -2.05 5.09
N ASN A 347 18.63 -1.59 4.06
CA ASN A 347 18.05 -0.73 3.04
C ASN A 347 17.09 -1.52 2.14
N VAL A 348 15.90 -1.79 2.68
CA VAL A 348 14.80 -2.44 1.97
C VAL A 348 13.68 -1.43 1.66
N GLY A 349 12.75 -1.83 0.83
CA GLY A 349 11.66 -0.98 0.37
C GLY A 349 11.98 -0.37 -0.98
N ASP A 350 12.01 0.94 -1.09
CA ASP A 350 12.23 1.62 -2.37
C ASP A 350 13.68 1.56 -2.89
N GLY A 351 14.65 1.25 -2.01
CA GLY A 351 16.07 1.17 -2.35
C GLY A 351 16.74 2.51 -2.68
N TYR A 352 16.01 3.63 -2.65
CA TYR A 352 16.54 4.96 -3.00
C TYR A 352 16.66 5.89 -1.78
N SER A 353 15.76 5.77 -0.82
CA SER A 353 15.83 6.55 0.41
C SER A 353 16.79 5.92 1.42
N GLN A 354 17.50 6.74 2.18
CA GLN A 354 18.52 6.29 3.15
C GLN A 354 18.00 6.25 4.58
N SER A 355 16.85 6.88 4.86
CA SER A 355 16.29 6.98 6.20
C SER A 355 14.80 6.65 6.21
N TYR A 356 14.27 6.45 7.42
CA TYR A 356 12.87 6.10 7.65
C TYR A 356 12.34 6.85 8.87
N ALA A 357 11.14 7.38 8.77
CA ALA A 357 10.52 8.19 9.81
C ALA A 357 9.01 8.08 9.76
N GLY A 358 8.36 7.69 10.85
CA GLY A 358 6.88 7.63 10.87
C GLY A 358 6.27 6.76 9.76
N PHE A 359 6.94 5.69 9.39
CA PHE A 359 6.63 4.85 8.23
C PHE A 359 6.80 5.53 6.86
N PHE A 360 7.38 6.72 6.79
CA PHE A 360 7.78 7.35 5.53
C PHE A 360 9.23 7.04 5.18
N HIS A 361 9.50 6.94 3.90
CA HIS A 361 10.84 6.92 3.34
C HIS A 361 11.37 8.35 3.24
N THR A 362 12.59 8.59 3.69
CA THR A 362 13.18 9.94 3.73
C THR A 362 14.65 9.92 3.33
N ASN A 363 15.24 11.10 3.12
CA ASN A 363 16.63 11.26 2.76
C ASN A 363 16.97 10.54 1.44
N TYR A 364 16.57 11.16 0.34
CA TYR A 364 16.82 10.66 -1.01
C TYR A 364 18.16 11.21 -1.52
N PRO A 365 19.12 10.35 -1.91
CA PRO A 365 20.42 10.80 -2.39
C PRO A 365 20.29 11.76 -3.59
N GLY A 366 21.00 12.88 -3.51
CA GLY A 366 21.01 13.92 -4.53
C GLY A 366 19.83 14.90 -4.45
N ILE A 367 18.96 14.77 -3.47
CA ILE A 367 17.87 15.72 -3.17
C ILE A 367 18.19 16.36 -1.82
N SER A 368 18.39 17.68 -1.81
CA SER A 368 18.68 18.47 -0.59
C SER A 368 17.42 18.82 0.18
N ASP A 369 16.29 18.88 -0.50
CA ASP A 369 15.00 19.28 0.04
C ASP A 369 14.43 18.27 1.03
N THR A 370 13.53 18.75 1.86
CA THR A 370 12.78 17.92 2.80
C THR A 370 11.72 17.11 2.06
N VAL A 371 12.04 15.84 1.79
CA VAL A 371 11.15 14.93 1.06
C VAL A 371 10.76 13.75 1.93
N MET A 372 9.46 13.48 2.01
CA MET A 372 8.90 12.25 2.57
C MET A 372 8.17 11.44 1.48
N GLY A 373 8.43 10.15 1.45
CA GLY A 373 7.85 9.24 0.46
C GLY A 373 7.02 8.15 1.10
N MET A 374 5.87 7.89 0.50
CA MET A 374 5.00 6.75 0.76
C MET A 374 5.23 5.75 -0.39
N ASP A 375 5.85 4.60 -0.11
CA ASP A 375 6.22 3.64 -1.15
C ASP A 375 5.44 2.32 -1.02
N GLY A 376 5.00 1.78 -2.15
CA GLY A 376 4.29 0.53 -2.24
C GLY A 376 4.88 -0.41 -3.29
N TYR A 377 4.81 -1.72 -3.02
CA TYR A 377 5.25 -2.72 -3.98
C TYR A 377 4.51 -2.60 -5.30
N GLY A 378 5.22 -2.79 -6.40
CA GLY A 378 4.66 -2.74 -7.75
C GLY A 378 4.84 -1.40 -8.46
N GLY A 379 5.47 -0.41 -7.81
CA GLY A 379 5.68 0.91 -8.38
C GLY A 379 4.61 1.93 -7.99
N ILE A 380 3.98 1.70 -6.85
CA ILE A 380 3.08 2.68 -6.23
C ILE A 380 3.93 3.59 -5.36
N GLY A 381 3.82 4.89 -5.54
CA GLY A 381 4.58 5.86 -4.76
C GLY A 381 3.89 7.21 -4.73
N LEU A 382 4.00 7.89 -3.60
CA LEU A 382 3.61 9.27 -3.43
C LEU A 382 4.73 9.96 -2.67
N LEU A 383 5.45 10.88 -3.33
CA LEU A 383 6.51 11.67 -2.74
C LEU A 383 6.01 13.09 -2.53
N ILE A 384 6.36 13.66 -1.39
CA ILE A 384 6.00 15.03 -0.98
C ILE A 384 7.31 15.79 -0.74
N ASN A 385 7.53 16.85 -1.49
CA ASN A 385 8.57 17.84 -1.26
C ASN A 385 7.94 19.03 -0.55
N PHE A 386 8.31 19.23 0.71
CA PHE A 386 7.73 20.25 1.56
C PHE A 386 8.29 21.64 1.29
N ASP A 387 9.53 21.72 0.79
CA ASP A 387 10.19 22.99 0.53
C ASP A 387 9.66 23.63 -0.76
N ASP A 388 9.27 22.80 -1.75
CA ASP A 388 8.76 23.23 -3.05
C ASP A 388 7.23 23.10 -3.20
N ASN A 389 6.49 22.75 -2.15
CA ASN A 389 5.03 22.48 -2.21
C ASN A 389 4.63 21.55 -3.36
N ARG A 390 5.37 20.45 -3.53
CA ARG A 390 5.21 19.56 -4.68
C ARG A 390 4.92 18.13 -4.25
N ILE A 391 4.03 17.46 -4.98
CA ILE A 391 3.71 16.06 -4.79
C ILE A 391 3.78 15.33 -6.14
N VAL A 392 4.40 14.17 -6.16
CA VAL A 392 4.38 13.27 -7.30
C VAL A 392 3.79 11.94 -6.88
N TYR A 393 2.69 11.55 -7.51
CA TYR A 393 2.06 10.25 -7.32
C TYR A 393 2.21 9.39 -8.56
N THR A 394 2.59 8.13 -8.36
CA THR A 394 2.60 7.11 -9.39
C THR A 394 1.88 5.87 -8.92
N HIS A 395 1.21 5.21 -9.85
CA HIS A 395 0.74 3.86 -9.67
C HIS A 395 1.20 2.99 -10.82
N ALA A 396 1.91 1.91 -10.51
CA ALA A 396 2.32 0.91 -11.47
C ALA A 396 2.09 -0.49 -10.90
N VAL A 397 2.02 -1.47 -11.79
CA VAL A 397 1.81 -2.88 -11.38
C VAL A 397 3.04 -3.74 -11.62
N HIS A 398 4.16 -3.11 -11.88
CA HIS A 398 5.41 -3.82 -12.16
C HIS A 398 6.62 -3.07 -11.62
N ARG A 399 7.30 -3.66 -10.66
CA ARG A 399 8.40 -3.02 -9.93
C ARG A 399 9.68 -2.83 -10.74
N ASN A 400 9.89 -3.63 -11.77
CA ASN A 400 11.19 -3.71 -12.42
C ASN A 400 11.45 -2.62 -13.47
N TYR A 401 10.47 -1.77 -13.81
CA TYR A 401 10.79 -0.62 -14.61
C TYR A 401 11.19 0.56 -13.71
N ASN A 402 12.14 1.34 -14.18
CA ASN A 402 12.67 2.47 -13.42
C ASN A 402 11.71 3.68 -13.48
N TYR A 403 10.55 3.58 -12.81
CA TYR A 403 9.63 4.69 -12.65
C TYR A 403 10.22 5.80 -11.79
N LYS A 404 11.14 5.48 -10.87
CA LYS A 404 11.72 6.42 -9.93
C LYS A 404 12.58 7.49 -10.62
N SER A 405 13.16 7.20 -11.77
CA SER A 405 13.83 8.22 -12.58
C SER A 405 12.89 9.36 -13.01
N LEU A 406 11.59 9.06 -13.19
CA LEU A 406 10.58 10.07 -13.48
C LEU A 406 10.10 10.78 -12.21
N VAL A 407 10.00 10.06 -11.11
CA VAL A 407 9.48 10.57 -9.83
C VAL A 407 10.52 11.43 -9.13
N LEU A 408 11.76 10.92 -8.95
CA LEU A 408 12.81 11.64 -8.21
C LEU A 408 13.21 12.93 -8.93
N LYS A 409 13.30 12.91 -10.25
CA LYS A 409 13.59 14.12 -11.00
C LYS A 409 12.45 15.13 -10.91
N ALA A 410 11.21 14.68 -10.96
CA ALA A 410 10.05 15.57 -10.85
C ALA A 410 9.91 16.16 -9.46
N ILE A 411 10.16 15.38 -8.41
CA ILE A 411 10.05 15.86 -7.03
C ILE A 411 11.14 16.88 -6.69
N ASP A 412 12.35 16.73 -7.27
CA ASP A 412 13.50 17.62 -7.08
C ASP A 412 13.41 18.85 -7.98
N LYS A 413 13.15 18.69 -9.28
CA LYS A 413 13.29 19.77 -10.27
C LYS A 413 11.96 20.35 -10.76
N GLY A 414 10.84 19.82 -10.29
CA GLY A 414 9.53 20.20 -10.82
C GLY A 414 9.28 19.65 -12.23
N LYS A 415 8.49 20.37 -12.98
CA LYS A 415 8.26 20.07 -14.41
C LYS A 415 9.57 20.28 -15.17
N PHE A 416 10.04 19.28 -15.84
CA PHE A 416 11.29 19.27 -16.61
C PHE A 416 11.06 18.83 -18.06
#